data_afbf15fdb3d4237d457ba52f15d4dcc9
#
_entry.id   afbf15fdb3d4237d457ba52f15d4dcc9
#
_cell.length_a   1.000
_cell.length_b   1.000
_cell.length_c   1.000
_cell.angle_alpha   90.00
_cell.angle_beta   90.00
_cell.angle_gamma   90.00
#
_symmetry.space_group_name_H-M   'P 1'
#
loop_
_entity.id
_entity.type
_entity.pdbx_description
1 polymer ?
#
loop_
_entity_poly.entity_id
_entity_poly.type
_entity_poly.pdbx_seq_one_letter_code
_entity_poly.pdbx_strand_id
1 'polypeptide(L)'
;MKFPRNARILRSQFDFAPFAAVFFLLVIFLMLGAMLPVAGLQAQLQPPEAENLPGVERPTVAMAMDGAGRLYFEDQMVTEPQLRTSLAAAAHRSRDPLTLVIHADKSVSYDQLVHLAILAHDPAIGITNILLATLPHVIDSPARQ
;
A
#
# COMPACT_ATOMS: atom_id res chain seq x y z
N MET A 1 -47.92 37.45 -57.49
CA MET A 1 -47.31 36.21 -56.98
C MET A 1 -46.89 36.46 -55.57
N LYS A 2 -47.55 35.86 -54.55
CA LYS A 2 -47.20 35.99 -53.14
C LYS A 2 -46.46 34.73 -52.73
N PHE A 3 -45.18 34.88 -52.39
CA PHE A 3 -44.39 33.79 -51.83
C PHE A 3 -44.74 33.63 -50.34
N PRO A 4 -45.13 32.47 -49.86
CA PRO A 4 -45.32 32.25 -48.43
C PRO A 4 -43.94 32.25 -47.73
N ARG A 5 -43.68 33.23 -46.88
CA ARG A 5 -42.54 33.24 -45.95
C ARG A 5 -42.86 32.34 -44.76
N ASN A 6 -42.60 31.06 -44.89
CA ASN A 6 -42.64 30.14 -43.76
C ASN A 6 -41.20 29.91 -43.24
N ALA A 7 -40.62 30.96 -42.71
CA ALA A 7 -39.37 30.83 -41.98
C ALA A 7 -39.70 30.31 -40.58
N ARG A 8 -39.64 29.00 -40.39
CA ARG A 8 -39.56 28.42 -39.03
C ARG A 8 -38.20 28.75 -38.47
N ILE A 9 -38.18 29.66 -37.52
CA ILE A 9 -36.99 29.88 -36.69
C ILE A 9 -36.83 28.59 -35.87
N LEU A 10 -35.86 27.76 -36.25
CA LEU A 10 -35.38 26.66 -35.41
C LEU A 10 -34.81 27.34 -34.17
N ARG A 11 -35.59 27.43 -33.11
CA ARG A 11 -35.05 27.69 -31.78
C ARG A 11 -34.14 26.51 -31.46
N SER A 12 -32.86 26.72 -31.63
CA SER A 12 -31.81 25.81 -31.17
C SER A 12 -31.98 25.69 -29.67
N GLN A 13 -32.83 24.77 -29.23
CA GLN A 13 -32.76 24.29 -27.84
C GLN A 13 -31.47 23.51 -27.75
N PHE A 14 -30.50 24.05 -27.03
CA PHE A 14 -29.31 23.30 -26.65
C PHE A 14 -29.79 22.09 -25.85
N ASP A 15 -29.76 20.92 -26.47
CA ASP A 15 -30.11 19.70 -25.83
C ASP A 15 -28.89 19.24 -25.01
N PHE A 16 -28.97 19.38 -23.69
CA PHE A 16 -27.94 18.94 -22.78
C PHE A 16 -27.96 17.41 -22.53
N ALA A 17 -28.99 16.71 -23.03
CA ALA A 17 -29.13 15.28 -22.80
C ALA A 17 -27.93 14.45 -23.28
N PRO A 18 -27.39 14.66 -24.50
CA PRO A 18 -26.21 13.91 -24.93
C PRO A 18 -24.97 14.20 -24.09
N PHE A 19 -24.79 15.44 -23.63
CA PHE A 19 -23.69 15.79 -22.74
C PHE A 19 -23.82 15.12 -21.38
N ALA A 20 -25.02 15.12 -20.82
CA ALA A 20 -25.30 14.45 -19.56
C ALA A 20 -25.05 12.94 -19.66
N ALA A 21 -25.42 12.31 -20.78
CA ALA A 21 -25.18 10.88 -21.01
C ALA A 21 -23.67 10.54 -21.04
N VAL A 22 -22.88 11.33 -21.76
CA VAL A 22 -21.41 11.15 -21.84
C VAL A 22 -20.76 11.37 -20.47
N PHE A 23 -21.20 12.42 -19.77
CA PHE A 23 -20.68 12.71 -18.42
C PHE A 23 -21.01 11.60 -17.44
N PHE A 24 -22.22 11.05 -17.48
CA PHE A 24 -22.63 9.95 -16.62
C PHE A 24 -21.85 8.67 -16.91
N LEU A 25 -21.58 8.40 -18.20
CA LEU A 25 -20.75 7.27 -18.62
C LEU A 25 -19.32 7.41 -18.12
N LEU A 26 -18.76 8.63 -18.17
CA LEU A 26 -17.43 8.94 -17.64
C LEU A 26 -17.38 8.75 -16.12
N VAL A 27 -18.40 9.18 -15.38
CA VAL A 27 -18.49 8.98 -13.92
C VAL A 27 -18.55 7.50 -13.58
N ILE A 28 -19.35 6.71 -14.30
CA ILE A 28 -19.42 5.25 -14.12
C ILE A 28 -18.04 4.62 -14.40
N PHE A 29 -17.37 5.06 -15.46
CA PHE A 29 -16.04 4.54 -15.80
C PHE A 29 -15.00 4.86 -14.71
N LEU A 30 -15.01 6.07 -14.17
CA LEU A 30 -14.16 6.46 -13.05
C LEU A 30 -14.47 5.67 -11.78
N MET A 31 -15.76 5.42 -11.50
CA MET A 31 -16.18 4.63 -10.35
C MET A 31 -15.74 3.17 -10.48
N LEU A 32 -15.87 2.57 -11.68
CA LEU A 32 -15.36 1.24 -11.97
C LEU A 32 -13.83 1.19 -11.90
N GLY A 33 -13.13 2.22 -12.39
CA GLY A 33 -11.68 2.34 -12.30
C GLY A 33 -11.18 2.42 -10.86
N ALA A 34 -11.92 3.08 -9.99
CA ALA A 34 -11.60 3.15 -8.55
C ALA A 34 -11.82 1.81 -7.81
N MET A 35 -12.65 0.91 -8.36
CA MET A 35 -12.87 -0.43 -7.82
C MET A 35 -11.82 -1.47 -8.29
N LEU A 36 -11.03 -1.14 -9.30
CA LEU A 36 -9.92 -2.02 -9.68
C LEU A 36 -8.90 -1.97 -8.53
N PRO A 37 -8.72 -3.09 -7.79
CA PRO A 37 -7.61 -3.15 -6.87
C PRO A 37 -6.36 -2.93 -7.72
N VAL A 38 -5.64 -1.85 -7.46
CA VAL A 38 -4.28 -1.73 -7.96
C VAL A 38 -3.62 -3.00 -7.45
N ALA A 39 -3.26 -3.90 -8.35
CA ALA A 39 -2.47 -5.06 -8.02
C ALA A 39 -1.09 -4.54 -7.60
N GLY A 40 -1.04 -3.93 -6.42
CA GLY A 40 0.18 -3.88 -5.64
C GLY A 40 0.58 -5.34 -5.53
N LEU A 41 1.83 -5.64 -5.79
CA LEU A 41 2.40 -6.95 -5.60
C LEU A 41 2.07 -7.38 -4.16
N GLN A 42 0.92 -8.04 -3.99
CA GLN A 42 0.59 -8.69 -2.73
C GLN A 42 1.56 -9.87 -2.65
N ALA A 43 2.75 -9.61 -2.10
CA ALA A 43 3.57 -10.69 -1.62
C ALA A 43 2.67 -11.43 -0.61
N GLN A 44 2.26 -12.65 -0.95
CA GLN A 44 1.54 -13.51 -0.03
C GLN A 44 2.52 -13.94 1.06
N LEU A 45 2.73 -13.03 2.01
CA LEU A 45 3.58 -13.26 3.15
C LEU A 45 2.80 -14.11 4.14
N GLN A 46 3.40 -15.21 4.57
CA GLN A 46 2.94 -15.99 5.71
C GLN A 46 3.85 -15.63 6.89
N PRO A 47 3.50 -14.62 7.70
CA PRO A 47 4.32 -14.25 8.84
C PRO A 47 4.37 -15.38 9.87
N PRO A 48 5.47 -15.53 10.58
CA PRO A 48 5.57 -16.50 11.67
C PRO A 48 4.57 -16.18 12.79
N GLU A 49 4.04 -17.20 13.41
CA GLU A 49 3.13 -17.07 14.55
C GLU A 49 3.91 -16.74 15.84
N ALA A 50 3.43 -15.78 16.61
CA ALA A 50 3.97 -15.46 17.93
C ALA A 50 2.88 -15.05 18.91
N GLU A 51 3.07 -15.44 20.17
CA GLU A 51 2.15 -15.10 21.25
C GLU A 51 2.47 -13.72 21.84
N ASN A 52 1.44 -12.92 22.13
CA ASN A 52 1.47 -11.71 22.95
C ASN A 52 2.58 -10.72 22.65
N LEU A 53 2.57 -10.09 21.46
CA LEU A 53 3.45 -8.96 21.18
C LEU A 53 2.77 -7.65 21.57
N PRO A 54 3.45 -6.76 22.32
CA PRO A 54 2.92 -5.44 22.61
C PRO A 54 2.81 -4.62 21.31
N GLY A 55 1.73 -3.85 21.18
CA GLY A 55 1.55 -2.91 20.07
C GLY A 55 2.65 -1.85 20.03
N VAL A 56 2.85 -1.25 18.86
CA VAL A 56 3.85 -0.20 18.65
C VAL A 56 3.20 1.16 18.81
N GLU A 57 3.59 1.92 19.83
CA GLU A 57 3.06 3.26 20.13
C GLU A 57 3.79 4.39 19.39
N ARG A 58 4.89 4.09 18.64
CA ARG A 58 5.74 5.07 17.98
C ARG A 58 5.49 5.11 16.47
N PRO A 59 5.88 6.20 15.77
CA PRO A 59 5.79 6.24 14.32
C PRO A 59 6.55 5.07 13.72
N THR A 60 5.88 4.31 12.88
CA THR A 60 6.38 3.07 12.29
C THR A 60 6.51 3.19 10.79
N VAL A 61 7.52 2.55 10.25
CA VAL A 61 7.69 2.32 8.82
C VAL A 61 7.70 0.82 8.60
N ALA A 62 6.88 0.34 7.70
CA ALA A 62 6.77 -1.08 7.40
C ALA A 62 7.53 -1.44 6.13
N MET A 63 8.16 -2.60 6.16
CA MET A 63 8.73 -3.24 4.98
C MET A 63 8.39 -4.72 4.98
N ALA A 64 8.48 -5.34 3.80
CA ALA A 64 8.22 -6.76 3.69
C ALA A 64 9.37 -7.48 2.96
N MET A 65 9.59 -8.74 3.34
CA MET A 65 10.52 -9.64 2.67
C MET A 65 9.80 -10.95 2.35
N ASP A 66 9.83 -11.36 1.09
CA ASP A 66 9.25 -12.64 0.69
C ASP A 66 10.25 -13.80 0.85
N GLY A 67 9.75 -15.03 0.71
CA GLY A 67 10.57 -16.24 0.82
C GLY A 67 11.68 -16.37 -0.23
N ALA A 68 11.66 -15.56 -1.28
CA ALA A 68 12.73 -15.48 -2.30
C ALA A 68 13.78 -14.41 -1.96
N GLY A 69 13.65 -13.71 -0.82
CA GLY A 69 14.56 -12.65 -0.39
C GLY A 69 14.33 -11.31 -1.08
N ARG A 70 13.19 -11.13 -1.77
CA ARG A 70 12.85 -9.84 -2.40
C ARG A 70 12.32 -8.88 -1.35
N LEU A 71 12.77 -7.62 -1.44
CA LEU A 71 12.43 -6.56 -0.50
C LEU A 71 11.31 -5.69 -1.07
N TYR A 72 10.33 -5.36 -0.24
CA TYR A 72 9.22 -4.49 -0.59
C TYR A 72 9.13 -3.35 0.42
N PHE A 73 9.02 -2.13 -0.08
CA PHE A 73 8.89 -0.93 0.70
C PHE A 73 7.83 -0.03 0.06
N GLU A 74 6.84 0.46 0.84
CA GLU A 74 5.72 1.26 0.33
C GLU A 74 5.07 0.61 -0.91
N ASP A 75 4.80 -0.71 -0.84
CA ASP A 75 4.20 -1.54 -1.91
C ASP A 75 5.02 -1.63 -3.22
N GLN A 76 6.28 -1.24 -3.19
CA GLN A 76 7.18 -1.35 -4.32
C GLN A 76 8.34 -2.32 -4.02
N MET A 77 8.68 -3.13 -5.02
CA MET A 77 9.88 -3.95 -4.94
C MET A 77 11.11 -3.05 -5.03
N VAL A 78 12.00 -3.15 -4.05
CA VAL A 78 13.20 -2.32 -3.93
C VAL A 78 14.45 -3.17 -3.82
N THR A 79 15.56 -2.61 -4.27
CA THR A 79 16.89 -3.18 -4.02
C THR A 79 17.44 -2.67 -2.69
N GLU A 80 18.44 -3.34 -2.11
CA GLU A 80 19.07 -2.90 -0.86
C GLU A 80 19.54 -1.43 -0.88
N PRO A 81 20.21 -0.93 -1.94
CA PRO A 81 20.61 0.48 -2.00
C PRO A 81 19.42 1.44 -2.00
N GLN A 82 18.36 1.08 -2.73
CA GLN A 82 17.12 1.86 -2.76
C GLN A 82 16.43 1.86 -1.39
N LEU A 83 16.38 0.70 -0.72
CA LEU A 83 15.82 0.58 0.61
C LEU A 83 16.56 1.49 1.61
N ARG A 84 17.89 1.48 1.62
CA ARG A 84 18.70 2.38 2.45
C ARG A 84 18.32 3.85 2.23
N THR A 85 18.24 4.27 0.99
CA THR A 85 17.90 5.66 0.64
C THR A 85 16.48 6.01 1.09
N SER A 86 15.53 5.11 0.89
CA SER A 86 14.12 5.31 1.27
C SER A 86 13.94 5.34 2.78
N LEU A 87 14.61 4.45 3.53
CA LEU A 87 14.59 4.43 4.98
C LEU A 87 15.22 5.69 5.58
N ALA A 88 16.36 6.14 5.05
CA ALA A 88 17.00 7.38 5.46
C ALA A 88 16.09 8.59 5.20
N ALA A 89 15.44 8.65 4.03
CA ALA A 89 14.50 9.70 3.71
C ALA A 89 13.26 9.68 4.64
N ALA A 90 12.77 8.50 5.01
CA ALA A 90 11.68 8.35 5.97
C ALA A 90 12.09 8.82 7.37
N ALA A 91 13.29 8.45 7.82
CA ALA A 91 13.84 8.87 9.11
C ALA A 91 14.05 10.39 9.19
N HIS A 92 14.54 11.01 8.12
CA HIS A 92 14.70 12.48 8.07
C HIS A 92 13.35 13.23 8.04
N ARG A 93 12.28 12.62 7.55
CA ARG A 93 10.93 13.21 7.57
C ARG A 93 10.27 13.12 8.95
N SER A 94 10.64 12.14 9.75
CA SER A 94 10.12 11.98 11.10
C SER A 94 10.90 12.85 12.08
N ARG A 95 10.20 13.49 13.03
CA ARG A 95 10.79 14.22 14.16
C ARG A 95 11.11 13.30 15.33
N ASP A 96 10.47 12.16 15.38
CA ASP A 96 10.59 11.16 16.44
C ASP A 96 11.38 9.95 15.95
N PRO A 97 12.02 9.20 16.86
CA PRO A 97 12.74 7.98 16.52
C PRO A 97 11.80 6.97 15.86
N LEU A 98 12.16 6.55 14.64
CA LEU A 98 11.38 5.61 13.86
C LEU A 98 11.59 4.17 14.31
N THR A 99 10.51 3.41 14.27
CA THR A 99 10.51 1.96 14.43
C THR A 99 10.27 1.29 13.09
N LEU A 100 11.17 0.42 12.66
CA LEU A 100 11.00 -0.38 11.46
C LEU A 100 10.27 -1.68 11.81
N VAL A 101 9.15 -1.91 11.15
CA VAL A 101 8.41 -3.18 11.25
C VAL A 101 8.70 -4.02 10.02
N ILE A 102 9.31 -5.19 10.22
CA ILE A 102 9.66 -6.13 9.16
C ILE A 102 8.58 -7.21 9.09
N HIS A 103 7.88 -7.28 7.98
CA HIS A 103 6.99 -8.39 7.63
C HIS A 103 7.78 -9.41 6.82
N ALA A 104 8.27 -10.44 7.46
CA ALA A 104 9.01 -11.51 6.80
C ALA A 104 8.11 -12.74 6.60
N ASP A 105 8.27 -13.39 5.44
CA ASP A 105 7.68 -14.70 5.23
C ASP A 105 8.37 -15.75 6.13
N LYS A 106 7.64 -16.75 6.58
CA LYS A 106 8.17 -17.84 7.44
C LYS A 106 9.29 -18.65 6.78
N SER A 107 9.37 -18.62 5.47
CA SER A 107 10.42 -19.31 4.69
C SER A 107 11.71 -18.52 4.56
N VAL A 108 11.73 -17.24 4.99
CA VAL A 108 12.94 -16.41 5.00
C VAL A 108 13.95 -16.99 5.99
N SER A 109 15.20 -17.13 5.56
CA SER A 109 16.25 -17.64 6.43
C SER A 109 16.60 -16.61 7.53
N TYR A 110 16.99 -17.13 8.70
CA TYR A 110 17.43 -16.29 9.80
C TYR A 110 18.61 -15.36 9.41
N ASP A 111 19.50 -15.86 8.57
CA ASP A 111 20.65 -15.10 8.08
C ASP A 111 20.25 -13.87 7.27
N GLN A 112 19.25 -14.02 6.39
CA GLN A 112 18.69 -12.90 5.63
C GLN A 112 18.03 -11.86 6.54
N LEU A 113 17.33 -12.28 7.60
CA LEU A 113 16.75 -11.38 8.57
C LEU A 113 17.81 -10.61 9.36
N VAL A 114 18.87 -11.29 9.79
CA VAL A 114 19.99 -10.66 10.50
C VAL A 114 20.70 -9.66 9.58
N HIS A 115 20.96 -10.02 8.33
CA HIS A 115 21.58 -9.12 7.36
C HIS A 115 20.73 -7.84 7.17
N LEU A 116 19.42 -8.00 7.04
CA LEU A 116 18.49 -6.89 6.90
C LEU A 116 18.44 -6.02 8.17
N ALA A 117 18.46 -6.64 9.34
CA ALA A 117 18.49 -5.91 10.62
C ALA A 117 19.77 -5.09 10.78
N ILE A 118 20.91 -5.65 10.40
CA ILE A 118 22.20 -4.92 10.42
C ILE A 118 22.15 -3.74 9.44
N LEU A 119 21.61 -3.95 8.24
CA LEU A 119 21.45 -2.90 7.24
C LEU A 119 20.57 -1.76 7.75
N ALA A 120 19.47 -2.08 8.40
CA ALA A 120 18.54 -1.09 8.92
C ALA A 120 19.08 -0.37 10.18
N HIS A 121 19.96 -1.01 10.95
CA HIS A 121 20.57 -0.43 12.14
C HIS A 121 21.77 0.49 11.83
N ASP A 122 22.05 0.74 10.57
CA ASP A 122 23.10 1.68 10.16
C ASP A 122 22.80 3.07 10.77
N PRO A 123 23.73 3.66 11.54
CA PRO A 123 23.52 4.96 12.19
C PRO A 123 23.21 6.08 11.18
N ALA A 124 23.60 5.92 9.93
CA ALA A 124 23.27 6.87 8.86
C ALA A 124 21.79 6.87 8.50
N ILE A 125 21.04 5.81 8.83
CA ILE A 125 19.61 5.70 8.51
C ILE A 125 18.74 6.30 9.63
N GLY A 126 19.17 6.21 10.89
CA GLY A 126 18.47 6.83 12.03
C GLY A 126 17.26 6.02 12.55
N ILE A 127 17.20 4.72 12.26
CA ILE A 127 16.18 3.81 12.81
C ILE A 127 16.64 3.35 14.20
N THR A 128 15.75 3.52 15.19
CA THR A 128 16.07 3.22 16.59
C THR A 128 15.66 1.80 16.99
N ASN A 129 14.55 1.32 16.47
CA ASN A 129 14.00 0.01 16.81
C ASN A 129 13.63 -0.77 15.57
N ILE A 130 13.85 -2.08 15.61
CA ILE A 130 13.45 -3.01 14.58
C ILE A 130 12.53 -4.06 15.22
N LEU A 131 11.35 -4.23 14.67
CA LEU A 131 10.36 -5.20 15.11
C LEU A 131 10.04 -6.17 13.99
N LEU A 132 9.97 -7.44 14.31
CA LEU A 132 9.47 -8.45 13.40
C LEU A 132 7.97 -8.62 13.61
N ALA A 133 7.19 -8.40 12.56
CA ALA A 133 5.76 -8.63 12.60
C ALA A 133 5.47 -10.13 12.56
N THR A 134 4.67 -10.61 13.52
CA THR A 134 4.24 -12.00 13.63
C THR A 134 2.72 -12.05 13.72
N LEU A 135 2.12 -13.16 13.30
CA LEU A 135 0.69 -13.39 13.54
C LEU A 135 0.46 -13.87 14.99
N PRO A 136 -0.56 -13.35 15.68
CA PRO A 136 -0.93 -13.89 16.97
C PRO A 136 -1.39 -15.35 16.79
N HIS A 137 -0.78 -16.27 17.52
CA HIS A 137 -1.27 -17.63 17.60
C HIS A 137 -2.56 -17.65 18.45
N VAL A 138 -3.67 -17.95 17.80
CA VAL A 138 -4.92 -18.20 18.52
C VAL A 138 -4.78 -19.59 19.13
N ILE A 139 -4.47 -19.66 20.42
CA ILE A 139 -4.56 -20.91 21.16
C ILE A 139 -6.04 -21.28 21.20
N ASP A 140 -6.42 -22.24 20.39
CA ASP A 140 -7.70 -22.92 20.53
C ASP A 140 -7.66 -23.61 21.88
N SER A 141 -8.18 -22.95 22.92
CA SER A 141 -8.22 -23.45 24.26
C SER A 141 -9.09 -24.73 24.22
N PRO A 142 -8.54 -25.94 24.48
CA PRO A 142 -9.37 -27.11 24.47
C PRO A 142 -10.46 -26.93 25.53
N ALA A 143 -11.72 -26.93 25.08
CA ALA A 143 -12.89 -26.88 25.92
C ALA A 143 -12.71 -27.87 27.05
N ARG A 144 -12.70 -27.36 28.29
CA ARG A 144 -12.81 -28.21 29.51
C ARG A 144 -14.12 -28.98 29.40
N GLN A 145 -13.99 -30.28 29.22
CA GLN A 145 -15.04 -31.23 29.56
C GLN A 145 -15.00 -31.48 31.07
#